data_bb21016f57503fe7c6bd32dc36930168
#
_entry.id   bb21016f57503fe7c6bd32dc36930168
#
_cell.length_a   1.000
_cell.length_b   1.000
_cell.length_c   1.000
_cell.angle_alpha   90.00
_cell.angle_beta   90.00
_cell.angle_gamma   90.00
#
_symmetry.space_group_name_H-M   'P 1'
#
loop_
_entity.id
_entity.type
_entity.pdbx_description
1 polymer ?
#
loop_
_entity_poly.entity_id
_entity_poly.type
_entity_poly.pdbx_seq_one_letter_code
_entity_poly.pdbx_strand_id
1 'polypeptide(L)'
;MMETKSRVAIYCRLSEEDRNKQSETDDSNSIQNQKSMLLQYSLEQGWEIYNIYSDDDYTGSDRRRPEFNKLLEDAKNHKFDIVLCKTQSRFTRELELVEKYIHGLFPVWGIRFISIVDNADTANKGNKKSRQINGLVNEWYLEDMSENIKSVLTDRRKKGHHIGAFALYGYKKDPDVKGHLIIDEEAAKVVREVFTLFSQGYGKTAIARMLNDRGIPNPTEYKRLHGLRYKQPKTKNSTLWKYFAISDMLINEIYIGNMVQGKYGSVSYKTKQNKPRPKDQWYIVEGTHEPIIDRELWDKVQALIAQKAKPFTIGKIGIFARKARCMNCGYTMRSSKNRGKHYLQCSSRHVAKDACIGSFISVDKLEKAVIDELNKLSAE
;
A
#
# COMPACT_ATOMS: atom_id res chain seq x y z
N MET A 1 -4.79 -53.97 -18.25
CA MET A 1 -5.29 -52.68 -17.76
C MET A 1 -4.18 -51.67 -17.96
N MET A 2 -4.38 -50.63 -18.78
CA MET A 2 -3.41 -49.52 -18.84
C MET A 2 -3.39 -48.85 -17.47
N GLU A 3 -2.28 -48.91 -16.77
CA GLU A 3 -2.08 -48.12 -15.57
C GLU A 3 -2.20 -46.60 -15.95
N THR A 4 -3.27 -46.00 -15.54
CA THR A 4 -3.43 -44.53 -15.72
C THR A 4 -2.34 -43.85 -14.92
N LYS A 5 -1.39 -43.20 -15.63
CA LYS A 5 -0.33 -42.40 -14.96
C LYS A 5 -0.96 -41.29 -14.13
N SER A 6 -0.50 -41.12 -12.89
CA SER A 6 -0.93 -40.01 -12.04
C SER A 6 -0.55 -38.68 -12.65
N ARG A 7 -1.47 -37.73 -12.72
CA ARG A 7 -1.25 -36.38 -13.25
C ARG A 7 -0.76 -35.45 -12.14
N VAL A 8 0.30 -34.73 -12.38
CA VAL A 8 0.93 -33.84 -11.40
C VAL A 8 0.81 -32.38 -11.81
N ALA A 9 0.37 -31.54 -10.87
CA ALA A 9 0.43 -30.09 -10.93
C ALA A 9 1.64 -29.60 -10.13
N ILE A 10 2.56 -28.91 -10.80
CA ILE A 10 3.76 -28.34 -10.20
C ILE A 10 3.46 -26.91 -9.79
N TYR A 11 3.80 -26.55 -8.52
CA TYR A 11 3.68 -25.18 -8.04
C TYR A 11 5.04 -24.59 -7.66
N CYS A 12 5.38 -23.45 -8.25
CA CYS A 12 6.61 -22.71 -8.01
C CYS A 12 6.29 -21.30 -7.52
N ARG A 13 7.12 -20.75 -6.63
CA ARG A 13 6.98 -19.38 -6.15
C ARG A 13 8.34 -18.78 -5.80
N LEU A 14 8.49 -17.48 -6.13
CA LEU A 14 9.70 -16.71 -5.82
C LEU A 14 9.99 -16.68 -4.31
N SER A 15 11.28 -16.66 -3.95
CA SER A 15 11.74 -16.34 -2.61
C SER A 15 11.95 -14.83 -2.47
N GLU A 16 11.75 -14.26 -1.25
CA GLU A 16 12.12 -12.87 -0.98
C GLU A 16 13.64 -12.63 -1.08
N GLU A 17 14.44 -13.69 -0.91
CA GLU A 17 15.88 -13.67 -1.03
C GLU A 17 16.35 -13.49 -2.49
N ASP A 18 15.51 -13.86 -3.47
CA ASP A 18 15.83 -13.86 -4.90
C ASP A 18 15.36 -12.59 -5.64
N ARG A 19 14.98 -11.53 -4.94
CA ARG A 19 14.43 -10.29 -5.54
C ARG A 19 15.41 -9.42 -6.33
N ASN A 20 16.66 -9.80 -6.45
CA ASN A 20 17.66 -9.07 -7.25
C ASN A 20 17.54 -9.43 -8.74
N LYS A 21 16.37 -9.16 -9.36
CA LYS A 21 16.19 -9.27 -10.81
C LYS A 21 16.98 -8.18 -11.52
N GLN A 22 17.80 -8.55 -12.50
CA GLN A 22 18.46 -7.61 -13.41
C GLN A 22 17.59 -7.22 -14.61
N SER A 23 16.53 -7.98 -14.94
CA SER A 23 15.56 -7.65 -15.99
C SER A 23 14.13 -8.06 -15.62
N GLU A 24 13.10 -7.38 -16.19
CA GLU A 24 11.67 -7.68 -15.95
C GLU A 24 11.18 -8.95 -16.67
N THR A 25 11.97 -9.50 -17.59
CA THR A 25 11.57 -10.61 -18.48
C THR A 25 12.15 -11.97 -18.09
N ASP A 26 13.10 -12.03 -17.15
CA ASP A 26 13.68 -13.29 -16.72
C ASP A 26 12.92 -13.87 -15.52
N ASP A 27 12.41 -15.11 -15.66
CA ASP A 27 12.13 -15.97 -14.52
C ASP A 27 13.37 -15.95 -13.63
N SER A 28 13.21 -15.65 -12.34
CA SER A 28 14.37 -15.65 -11.45
C SER A 28 15.05 -17.02 -11.55
N ASN A 29 16.39 -17.05 -11.51
CA ASN A 29 17.16 -18.29 -11.48
C ASN A 29 16.65 -19.29 -10.45
N SER A 30 16.05 -18.79 -9.37
CA SER A 30 15.42 -19.60 -8.32
C SER A 30 14.16 -20.33 -8.81
N ILE A 31 13.30 -19.70 -9.62
CA ILE A 31 12.11 -20.36 -10.17
C ILE A 31 12.48 -21.38 -11.23
N GLN A 32 13.44 -21.06 -12.11
CA GLN A 32 13.95 -22.00 -13.10
C GLN A 32 14.55 -23.25 -12.42
N ASN A 33 15.34 -23.07 -11.38
CA ASN A 33 15.89 -24.17 -10.58
C ASN A 33 14.79 -25.00 -9.89
N GLN A 34 13.72 -24.34 -9.38
CA GLN A 34 12.57 -25.05 -8.82
C GLN A 34 11.86 -25.87 -9.89
N LYS A 35 11.56 -25.27 -11.05
CA LYS A 35 10.93 -25.95 -12.19
C LYS A 35 11.73 -27.17 -12.61
N SER A 36 13.03 -27.02 -12.87
CA SER A 36 13.92 -28.12 -13.29
C SER A 36 13.93 -29.26 -12.29
N MET A 37 14.08 -28.98 -11.00
CA MET A 37 14.07 -30.00 -9.94
C MET A 37 12.75 -30.76 -9.88
N LEU A 38 11.63 -30.05 -9.94
CA LEU A 38 10.30 -30.65 -9.83
C LEU A 38 9.90 -31.45 -11.08
N LEU A 39 10.32 -30.98 -12.26
CA LEU A 39 10.16 -31.69 -13.52
C LEU A 39 10.94 -33.03 -13.52
N GLN A 40 12.22 -32.96 -13.11
CA GLN A 40 13.05 -34.15 -13.02
C GLN A 40 12.45 -35.16 -12.06
N TYR A 41 12.04 -34.74 -10.86
CA TYR A 41 11.41 -35.60 -9.87
C TYR A 41 10.12 -36.26 -10.43
N SER A 42 9.29 -35.49 -11.16
CA SER A 42 8.06 -36.00 -11.75
C SER A 42 8.34 -37.09 -12.81
N LEU A 43 9.37 -36.88 -13.62
CA LEU A 43 9.81 -37.86 -14.64
C LEU A 43 10.35 -39.12 -13.98
N GLU A 44 11.15 -39.01 -12.94
CA GLU A 44 11.69 -40.16 -12.19
C GLU A 44 10.57 -41.01 -11.54
N GLN A 45 9.45 -40.39 -11.15
CA GLN A 45 8.28 -41.08 -10.61
C GLN A 45 7.34 -41.59 -11.71
N GLY A 46 7.59 -41.28 -13.00
CA GLY A 46 6.75 -41.70 -14.12
C GLY A 46 5.40 -40.97 -14.18
N TRP A 47 5.25 -39.81 -13.57
CA TRP A 47 4.02 -39.04 -13.58
C TRP A 47 3.86 -38.21 -14.87
N GLU A 48 2.61 -37.97 -15.25
CA GLU A 48 2.25 -37.06 -16.35
C GLU A 48 2.11 -35.63 -15.79
N ILE A 49 2.79 -34.65 -16.40
CA ILE A 49 2.72 -33.25 -15.98
C ILE A 49 1.45 -32.63 -16.55
N TYR A 50 0.50 -32.29 -15.71
CA TYR A 50 -0.71 -31.59 -16.09
C TYR A 50 -0.42 -30.10 -16.40
N ASN A 51 0.18 -29.37 -15.45
CA ASN A 51 0.51 -27.96 -15.63
C ASN A 51 1.56 -27.49 -14.60
N ILE A 52 2.21 -26.36 -14.91
CA ILE A 52 3.15 -25.67 -14.02
C ILE A 52 2.56 -24.30 -13.68
N TYR A 53 2.25 -24.09 -12.42
CA TYR A 53 1.73 -22.85 -11.88
C TYR A 53 2.86 -22.06 -11.21
N SER A 54 3.06 -20.80 -11.60
CA SER A 54 4.19 -19.99 -11.14
C SER A 54 3.75 -18.59 -10.76
N ASP A 55 3.96 -18.21 -9.49
CA ASP A 55 3.68 -16.88 -8.97
C ASP A 55 4.99 -16.13 -8.65
N ASP A 56 5.51 -15.37 -9.63
CA ASP A 56 6.83 -14.74 -9.59
C ASP A 56 6.92 -13.50 -8.70
N ASP A 57 5.83 -12.73 -8.57
CA ASP A 57 5.80 -11.45 -7.86
C ASP A 57 5.09 -11.49 -6.50
N TYR A 58 4.72 -12.68 -6.02
CA TYR A 58 3.89 -12.83 -4.83
C TYR A 58 4.61 -13.53 -3.68
N THR A 59 4.41 -13.03 -2.45
CA THR A 59 4.93 -13.70 -1.25
C THR A 59 3.99 -14.83 -0.78
N GLY A 60 4.50 -15.76 0.03
CA GLY A 60 3.70 -16.87 0.57
C GLY A 60 2.52 -16.46 1.45
N SER A 61 2.50 -15.21 1.92
CA SER A 61 1.41 -14.60 2.69
C SER A 61 0.48 -13.71 1.86
N ASP A 62 0.71 -13.56 0.53
CA ASP A 62 -0.18 -12.79 -0.33
C ASP A 62 -1.30 -13.69 -0.88
N ARG A 63 -2.55 -13.39 -0.51
CA ARG A 63 -3.74 -14.14 -0.95
C ARG A 63 -4.15 -13.84 -2.39
N ARG A 64 -3.53 -12.87 -3.06
CA ARG A 64 -3.85 -12.46 -4.45
C ARG A 64 -3.05 -13.23 -5.50
N ARG A 65 -2.42 -14.34 -5.17
CA ARG A 65 -1.64 -15.21 -6.07
C ARG A 65 -2.55 -15.82 -7.16
N PRO A 66 -2.51 -15.34 -8.42
CA PRO A 66 -3.44 -15.78 -9.44
C PRO A 66 -3.24 -17.26 -9.82
N GLU A 67 -1.98 -17.69 -9.98
CA GLU A 67 -1.69 -19.08 -10.36
C GLU A 67 -1.96 -20.05 -9.21
N PHE A 68 -1.75 -19.65 -7.96
CA PHE A 68 -2.17 -20.42 -6.79
C PHE A 68 -3.69 -20.62 -6.75
N ASN A 69 -4.46 -19.57 -7.01
CA ASN A 69 -5.92 -19.66 -6.99
C ASN A 69 -6.42 -20.55 -8.14
N LYS A 70 -5.79 -20.46 -9.33
CA LYS A 70 -6.09 -21.32 -10.45
C LYS A 70 -5.76 -22.80 -10.17
N LEU A 71 -4.61 -23.06 -9.53
CA LEU A 71 -4.26 -24.42 -9.08
C LEU A 71 -5.32 -24.99 -8.13
N LEU A 72 -5.83 -24.20 -7.18
CA LEU A 72 -6.87 -24.64 -6.26
C LEU A 72 -8.22 -24.90 -6.96
N GLU A 73 -8.58 -24.10 -7.95
CA GLU A 73 -9.77 -24.31 -8.77
C GLU A 73 -9.64 -25.59 -9.61
N ASP A 74 -8.50 -25.80 -10.26
CA ASP A 74 -8.23 -27.00 -11.04
C ASP A 74 -8.16 -28.25 -10.16
N ALA A 75 -7.63 -28.16 -8.94
CA ALA A 75 -7.66 -29.24 -7.94
C ALA A 75 -9.09 -29.62 -7.54
N LYS A 76 -9.94 -28.62 -7.27
CA LYS A 76 -11.36 -28.84 -6.96
C LYS A 76 -12.11 -29.53 -8.13
N ASN A 77 -11.71 -29.26 -9.35
CA ASN A 77 -12.28 -29.84 -10.56
C ASN A 77 -11.62 -31.16 -10.96
N HIS A 78 -10.80 -31.78 -10.11
CA HIS A 78 -10.12 -33.08 -10.32
C HIS A 78 -9.32 -33.16 -11.62
N LYS A 79 -8.66 -32.06 -12.06
CA LYS A 79 -7.87 -32.03 -13.29
C LYS A 79 -6.51 -32.74 -13.15
N PHE A 80 -6.05 -32.98 -11.94
CA PHE A 80 -4.81 -33.68 -11.62
C PHE A 80 -4.96 -34.40 -10.27
N ASP A 81 -4.01 -35.23 -9.93
CA ASP A 81 -4.05 -36.13 -8.78
C ASP A 81 -3.03 -35.71 -7.70
N ILE A 82 -1.98 -34.98 -8.10
CA ILE A 82 -0.86 -34.63 -7.22
C ILE A 82 -0.56 -33.13 -7.34
N VAL A 83 -0.35 -32.47 -6.19
CA VAL A 83 0.29 -31.15 -6.10
C VAL A 83 1.72 -31.34 -5.62
N LEU A 84 2.69 -30.88 -6.42
CA LEU A 84 4.10 -31.00 -6.13
C LEU A 84 4.77 -29.64 -6.00
N CYS A 85 5.54 -29.43 -4.92
CA CYS A 85 6.33 -28.21 -4.70
C CYS A 85 7.69 -28.54 -4.05
N LYS A 86 8.64 -27.59 -4.11
CA LYS A 86 9.97 -27.76 -3.53
C LYS A 86 9.90 -27.88 -2.01
N THR A 87 9.23 -26.92 -1.35
CA THR A 87 8.99 -26.90 0.10
C THR A 87 7.55 -26.52 0.39
N GLN A 88 7.03 -26.93 1.55
CA GLN A 88 5.69 -26.53 2.02
C GLN A 88 5.55 -25.01 2.10
N SER A 89 6.63 -24.30 2.48
CA SER A 89 6.67 -22.84 2.52
C SER A 89 6.52 -22.17 1.15
N ARG A 90 6.82 -22.87 0.05
CA ARG A 90 6.53 -22.38 -1.32
C ARG A 90 5.04 -22.44 -1.61
N PHE A 91 4.36 -23.50 -1.18
CA PHE A 91 2.91 -23.60 -1.27
C PHE A 91 2.24 -22.52 -0.40
N THR A 92 2.51 -22.54 0.91
CA THR A 92 2.05 -21.48 1.83
C THR A 92 2.91 -21.42 3.09
N ARG A 93 3.02 -20.22 3.68
CA ARG A 93 3.62 -19.97 5.00
C ARG A 93 2.58 -19.77 6.09
N GLU A 94 1.28 -19.73 5.74
CA GLU A 94 0.18 -19.56 6.69
C GLU A 94 -0.32 -20.93 7.14
N LEU A 95 -0.26 -21.20 8.46
CA LEU A 95 -0.75 -22.45 9.04
C LEU A 95 -2.24 -22.67 8.74
N GLU A 96 -3.04 -21.61 8.73
CA GLU A 96 -4.46 -21.65 8.33
C GLU A 96 -4.65 -22.33 6.97
N LEU A 97 -3.83 -21.94 5.97
CA LEU A 97 -3.93 -22.50 4.62
C LEU A 97 -3.37 -23.91 4.52
N VAL A 98 -2.38 -24.27 5.34
CA VAL A 98 -1.88 -25.65 5.48
C VAL A 98 -3.00 -26.55 5.95
N GLU A 99 -3.64 -26.19 7.06
CA GLU A 99 -4.77 -26.99 7.62
C GLU A 99 -5.96 -27.04 6.66
N LYS A 100 -6.32 -25.90 6.07
CA LYS A 100 -7.46 -25.82 5.15
C LYS A 100 -7.28 -26.65 3.88
N TYR A 101 -6.14 -26.54 3.22
CA TYR A 101 -5.94 -27.18 1.91
C TYR A 101 -5.22 -28.54 2.05
N ILE A 102 -4.04 -28.58 2.67
CA ILE A 102 -3.23 -29.80 2.66
C ILE A 102 -3.85 -30.88 3.55
N HIS A 103 -4.41 -30.52 4.69
CA HIS A 103 -5.01 -31.48 5.64
C HIS A 103 -6.53 -31.59 5.53
N GLY A 104 -7.20 -30.59 4.97
CA GLY A 104 -8.65 -30.56 4.83
C GLY A 104 -9.13 -30.89 3.41
N LEU A 105 -9.04 -29.94 2.49
CA LEU A 105 -9.69 -30.02 1.18
C LEU A 105 -9.00 -30.97 0.21
N PHE A 106 -7.67 -31.03 0.16
CA PHE A 106 -6.96 -31.95 -0.74
C PHE A 106 -7.32 -33.42 -0.52
N PRO A 107 -7.34 -33.94 0.73
CA PRO A 107 -7.82 -35.30 0.97
C PRO A 107 -9.26 -35.52 0.50
N VAL A 108 -10.16 -34.52 0.67
CA VAL A 108 -11.55 -34.61 0.20
C VAL A 108 -11.63 -34.62 -1.32
N TRP A 109 -10.77 -33.89 -1.99
CA TRP A 109 -10.67 -33.86 -3.46
C TRP A 109 -9.82 -35.00 -4.05
N GLY A 110 -9.32 -35.93 -3.22
CA GLY A 110 -8.45 -37.02 -3.67
C GLY A 110 -7.06 -36.54 -4.14
N ILE A 111 -6.63 -35.35 -3.77
CA ILE A 111 -5.35 -34.76 -4.19
C ILE A 111 -4.27 -35.13 -3.18
N ARG A 112 -3.17 -35.71 -3.67
CA ARG A 112 -1.95 -35.94 -2.89
C ARG A 112 -1.06 -34.69 -2.94
N PHE A 113 -0.61 -34.21 -1.78
CA PHE A 113 0.34 -33.10 -1.68
C PHE A 113 1.73 -33.64 -1.35
N ILE A 114 2.73 -33.21 -2.13
CA ILE A 114 4.14 -33.60 -1.93
C ILE A 114 5.03 -32.36 -1.93
N SER A 115 5.91 -32.29 -0.94
CA SER A 115 7.01 -31.33 -0.84
C SER A 115 8.33 -32.09 -0.72
N ILE A 116 9.23 -31.90 -1.70
CA ILE A 116 10.43 -32.74 -1.83
C ILE A 116 11.41 -32.48 -0.68
N VAL A 117 11.80 -31.23 -0.47
CA VAL A 117 12.86 -30.87 0.48
C VAL A 117 12.43 -31.12 1.94
N ASP A 118 11.14 -30.87 2.25
CA ASP A 118 10.60 -31.10 3.58
C ASP A 118 10.26 -32.60 3.81
N ASN A 119 10.44 -33.42 2.80
CA ASN A 119 10.03 -34.83 2.82
C ASN A 119 8.57 -35.01 3.29
N ALA A 120 7.70 -34.09 2.87
CA ALA A 120 6.30 -34.05 3.26
C ALA A 120 5.43 -34.66 2.17
N ASP A 121 4.66 -35.70 2.53
CA ASP A 121 3.79 -36.42 1.62
C ASP A 121 2.49 -36.79 2.35
N THR A 122 1.33 -36.41 1.76
CA THR A 122 0.03 -36.70 2.38
C THR A 122 -0.37 -38.15 2.26
N ALA A 123 0.20 -38.95 1.34
CA ALA A 123 0.01 -40.40 1.28
C ALA A 123 0.60 -41.08 2.53
N ASN A 124 1.64 -40.50 3.13
CA ASN A 124 2.22 -40.98 4.36
C ASN A 124 1.50 -40.38 5.59
N LYS A 125 0.61 -41.14 6.19
CA LYS A 125 -0.16 -40.72 7.40
C LYS A 125 0.74 -40.33 8.57
N GLY A 126 1.92 -40.97 8.74
CA GLY A 126 2.89 -40.67 9.78
C GLY A 126 3.46 -39.25 9.72
N ASN A 127 3.53 -38.67 8.52
CA ASN A 127 4.09 -37.34 8.31
C ASN A 127 3.13 -36.16 8.61
N LYS A 128 1.89 -36.42 9.05
CA LYS A 128 0.94 -35.35 9.34
C LYS A 128 1.46 -34.39 10.42
N LYS A 129 1.96 -34.93 11.52
CA LYS A 129 2.54 -34.13 12.63
C LYS A 129 3.74 -33.31 12.17
N SER A 130 4.62 -33.90 11.36
CA SER A 130 5.78 -33.19 10.81
C SER A 130 5.35 -32.02 9.92
N ARG A 131 4.36 -32.20 9.06
CA ARG A 131 3.81 -31.12 8.22
C ARG A 131 3.20 -29.99 9.05
N GLN A 132 2.51 -30.31 10.15
CA GLN A 132 1.96 -29.32 11.07
C GLN A 132 3.07 -28.55 11.79
N ILE A 133 4.11 -29.23 12.25
CA ILE A 133 5.28 -28.60 12.88
C ILE A 133 5.98 -27.68 11.87
N ASN A 134 6.19 -28.12 10.63
CA ASN A 134 6.77 -27.28 9.58
C ASN A 134 5.92 -26.02 9.32
N GLY A 135 4.59 -26.13 9.35
CA GLY A 135 3.68 -25.01 9.25
C GLY A 135 3.86 -24.00 10.39
N LEU A 136 3.95 -24.48 11.63
CA LEU A 136 4.19 -23.65 12.82
C LEU A 136 5.57 -22.98 12.77
N VAL A 137 6.62 -23.70 12.44
CA VAL A 137 7.98 -23.15 12.34
C VAL A 137 8.05 -22.05 11.28
N ASN A 138 7.40 -22.25 10.13
CA ASN A 138 7.32 -21.22 9.09
C ASN A 138 6.57 -19.96 9.55
N GLU A 139 5.51 -20.11 10.35
CA GLU A 139 4.76 -18.99 10.92
C GLU A 139 5.59 -18.23 11.96
N TRP A 140 6.23 -18.93 12.90
CA TRP A 140 7.14 -18.34 13.90
C TRP A 140 8.29 -17.58 13.24
N TYR A 141 8.90 -18.13 12.19
CA TYR A 141 9.96 -17.44 11.45
C TYR A 141 9.49 -16.09 10.91
N LEU A 142 8.26 -16.00 10.38
CA LEU A 142 7.69 -14.73 9.89
C LEU A 142 7.42 -13.75 11.04
N GLU A 143 6.97 -14.24 12.19
CA GLU A 143 6.74 -13.43 13.39
C GLU A 143 8.04 -12.84 13.92
N ASP A 144 9.05 -13.68 14.13
CA ASP A 144 10.40 -13.28 14.58
C ASP A 144 11.03 -12.27 13.61
N MET A 145 10.94 -12.53 12.30
CA MET A 145 11.43 -11.58 11.29
C MET A 145 10.72 -10.24 11.39
N SER A 146 9.39 -10.23 11.56
CA SER A 146 8.61 -9.01 11.72
C SER A 146 9.02 -8.24 12.98
N GLU A 147 9.25 -8.92 14.10
CA GLU A 147 9.69 -8.29 15.35
C GLU A 147 11.10 -7.73 15.24
N ASN A 148 12.02 -8.46 14.63
CA ASN A 148 13.37 -8.00 14.36
C ASN A 148 13.38 -6.74 13.50
N ILE A 149 12.61 -6.71 12.41
CA ILE A 149 12.47 -5.51 11.56
C ILE A 149 11.89 -4.35 12.35
N LYS A 150 10.84 -4.57 13.14
CA LYS A 150 10.23 -3.51 13.98
C LYS A 150 11.23 -2.98 15.01
N SER A 151 12.01 -3.85 15.64
CA SER A 151 13.03 -3.48 16.61
C SER A 151 14.10 -2.58 15.98
N VAL A 152 14.67 -2.98 14.84
CA VAL A 152 15.67 -2.18 14.11
C VAL A 152 15.10 -0.84 13.65
N LEU A 153 13.88 -0.82 13.12
CA LEU A 153 13.23 0.43 12.71
C LEU A 153 12.92 1.34 13.90
N THR A 154 12.60 0.77 15.06
CA THR A 154 12.35 1.51 16.30
C THR A 154 13.64 2.14 16.82
N ASP A 155 14.73 1.40 16.84
CA ASP A 155 16.06 1.93 17.22
C ASP A 155 16.46 3.11 16.32
N ARG A 156 16.33 2.95 15.00
CA ARG A 156 16.60 4.04 14.05
C ARG A 156 15.74 5.27 14.27
N ARG A 157 14.43 5.10 14.58
CA ARG A 157 13.55 6.22 14.90
C ARG A 157 13.97 6.95 16.17
N LYS A 158 14.35 6.21 17.22
CA LYS A 158 14.85 6.77 18.49
C LYS A 158 16.16 7.55 18.30
N LYS A 159 16.99 7.15 17.33
CA LYS A 159 18.21 7.86 16.93
C LYS A 159 17.98 9.03 15.97
N GLY A 160 16.73 9.32 15.61
CA GLY A 160 16.38 10.41 14.69
C GLY A 160 16.70 10.13 13.21
N HIS A 161 17.02 8.89 12.85
CA HIS A 161 17.27 8.56 11.44
C HIS A 161 15.98 8.55 10.63
N HIS A 162 15.99 9.17 9.46
CA HIS A 162 14.90 9.08 8.50
C HIS A 162 14.79 7.65 7.94
N ILE A 163 13.65 6.99 8.17
CA ILE A 163 13.43 5.60 7.71
C ILE A 163 12.51 5.51 6.48
N GLY A 164 11.94 6.62 6.02
CA GLY A 164 11.02 6.64 4.90
C GLY A 164 11.68 6.27 3.56
N ALA A 165 10.91 5.69 2.65
CA ALA A 165 11.40 5.38 1.29
C ALA A 165 11.83 6.64 0.54
N PHE A 166 11.11 7.76 0.72
CA PHE A 166 11.40 9.06 0.12
C PHE A 166 11.57 10.12 1.20
N ALA A 167 12.48 11.07 0.95
CA ALA A 167 12.56 12.30 1.76
C ALA A 167 11.29 13.14 1.62
N LEU A 168 11.02 14.01 2.60
CA LEU A 168 9.96 14.99 2.51
C LEU A 168 10.32 16.08 1.50
N TYR A 169 9.32 16.72 0.89
CA TYR A 169 9.52 17.85 -0.04
C TYR A 169 10.31 18.99 0.64
N GLY A 170 11.33 19.48 0.00
CA GLY A 170 12.31 20.42 0.58
C GLY A 170 13.60 19.76 1.07
N TYR A 171 13.58 18.43 1.21
CA TYR A 171 14.76 17.64 1.62
C TYR A 171 15.03 16.53 0.62
N LYS A 172 16.29 16.08 0.58
CA LYS A 172 16.73 14.85 -0.07
C LYS A 172 17.51 13.99 0.91
N LYS A 173 17.64 12.71 0.62
CA LYS A 173 18.46 11.81 1.44
C LYS A 173 19.94 12.16 1.24
N ASP A 174 20.68 12.19 2.32
CA ASP A 174 22.12 12.31 2.29
C ASP A 174 22.71 11.05 1.63
N PRO A 175 23.51 11.18 0.57
CA PRO A 175 24.17 10.04 -0.07
C PRO A 175 25.23 9.38 0.83
N ASP A 176 25.88 10.16 1.70
CA ASP A 176 27.04 9.73 2.49
C ASP A 176 26.60 9.19 3.87
N VAL A 177 25.55 9.77 4.46
CA VAL A 177 25.07 9.40 5.80
C VAL A 177 23.67 8.80 5.74
N LYS A 178 23.60 7.49 5.90
CA LYS A 178 22.35 6.74 5.84
C LYS A 178 21.35 7.16 6.94
N GLY A 179 20.20 7.65 6.52
CA GLY A 179 19.14 8.10 7.42
C GLY A 179 19.22 9.57 7.79
N HIS A 180 20.20 10.31 7.29
CA HIS A 180 20.28 11.76 7.38
C HIS A 180 19.54 12.44 6.22
N LEU A 181 19.08 13.67 6.44
CA LEU A 181 18.44 14.52 5.44
C LEU A 181 19.26 15.77 5.21
N ILE A 182 19.43 16.13 3.95
CA ILE A 182 20.05 17.39 3.53
C ILE A 182 19.05 18.24 2.74
N ILE A 183 19.22 19.53 2.76
CA ILE A 183 18.30 20.46 2.09
C ILE A 183 18.38 20.23 0.56
N ASP A 184 17.22 20.19 -0.08
CA ASP A 184 17.05 20.29 -1.53
C ASP A 184 16.64 21.73 -1.85
N GLU A 185 17.60 22.56 -2.27
CA GLU A 185 17.40 23.99 -2.40
C GLU A 185 16.30 24.38 -3.40
N GLU A 186 16.08 23.60 -4.43
CA GLU A 186 15.00 23.85 -5.39
C GLU A 186 13.64 23.75 -4.70
N ALA A 187 13.40 22.64 -4.02
CA ALA A 187 12.15 22.40 -3.31
C ALA A 187 12.05 23.25 -2.01
N ALA A 188 13.17 23.51 -1.33
CA ALA A 188 13.21 24.30 -0.10
C ALA A 188 12.79 25.76 -0.31
N LYS A 189 13.10 26.36 -1.47
CA LYS A 189 12.60 27.70 -1.84
C LYS A 189 11.08 27.77 -1.80
N VAL A 190 10.42 26.76 -2.32
CA VAL A 190 8.94 26.68 -2.31
C VAL A 190 8.40 26.51 -0.89
N VAL A 191 9.09 25.72 -0.06
CA VAL A 191 8.70 25.55 1.35
C VAL A 191 8.79 26.90 2.09
N ARG A 192 9.91 27.61 1.98
CA ARG A 192 10.09 28.95 2.59
C ARG A 192 9.02 29.93 2.11
N GLU A 193 8.70 29.91 0.83
CA GLU A 193 7.66 30.76 0.26
C GLU A 193 6.27 30.44 0.85
N VAL A 194 5.90 29.17 0.98
CA VAL A 194 4.62 28.75 1.57
C VAL A 194 4.48 29.27 3.00
N PHE A 195 5.53 29.14 3.82
CA PHE A 195 5.52 29.66 5.19
C PHE A 195 5.42 31.18 5.24
N THR A 196 6.18 31.89 4.40
CA THR A 196 6.15 33.35 4.30
C THR A 196 4.77 33.86 3.87
N LEU A 197 4.18 33.32 2.81
CA LEU A 197 2.85 33.70 2.36
C LEU A 197 1.78 33.45 3.43
N PHE A 198 1.86 32.33 4.13
CA PHE A 198 0.92 32.04 5.21
C PHE A 198 1.07 33.02 6.39
N SER A 199 2.32 33.40 6.74
CA SER A 199 2.60 34.38 7.79
C SER A 199 2.13 35.79 7.44
N GLN A 200 2.00 36.10 6.13
CA GLN A 200 1.43 37.32 5.58
C GLN A 200 -0.11 37.32 5.54
N GLY A 201 -0.75 36.21 5.93
CA GLY A 201 -2.21 36.09 6.04
C GLY A 201 -2.90 35.40 4.87
N TYR A 202 -2.18 34.96 3.83
CA TYR A 202 -2.78 34.20 2.72
C TYR A 202 -3.37 32.89 3.21
N GLY A 203 -4.55 32.54 2.68
CA GLY A 203 -5.20 31.26 3.00
C GLY A 203 -4.54 30.07 2.27
N LYS A 204 -4.57 28.87 2.89
CA LYS A 204 -3.96 27.65 2.34
C LYS A 204 -4.40 27.33 0.91
N THR A 205 -5.67 27.61 0.56
CA THR A 205 -6.21 27.40 -0.80
C THR A 205 -5.67 28.45 -1.78
N ALA A 206 -5.51 29.69 -1.34
CA ALA A 206 -4.94 30.76 -2.17
C ALA A 206 -3.45 30.47 -2.47
N ILE A 207 -2.68 30.04 -1.48
CA ILE A 207 -1.27 29.63 -1.65
C ILE A 207 -1.17 28.47 -2.64
N ALA A 208 -1.99 27.42 -2.47
CA ALA A 208 -1.99 26.29 -3.40
C ALA A 208 -2.30 26.73 -4.84
N ARG A 209 -3.26 27.66 -5.01
CA ARG A 209 -3.60 28.22 -6.32
C ARG A 209 -2.45 29.02 -6.92
N MET A 210 -1.80 29.89 -6.14
CA MET A 210 -0.65 30.67 -6.61
C MET A 210 0.50 29.78 -7.11
N LEU A 211 0.78 28.67 -6.41
CA LEU A 211 1.78 27.70 -6.84
C LEU A 211 1.36 27.02 -8.15
N ASN A 212 0.09 26.63 -8.28
CA ASN A 212 -0.44 26.00 -9.48
C ASN A 212 -0.45 26.93 -10.68
N ASP A 213 -0.86 28.20 -10.51
CA ASP A 213 -0.92 29.20 -11.57
C ASP A 213 0.50 29.52 -12.13
N ARG A 214 1.55 29.30 -11.34
CA ARG A 214 2.96 29.40 -11.76
C ARG A 214 3.55 28.07 -12.26
N GLY A 215 2.76 27.01 -12.32
CA GLY A 215 3.23 25.72 -12.81
C GLY A 215 4.21 24.98 -11.87
N ILE A 216 4.28 25.37 -10.58
CA ILE A 216 5.20 24.73 -9.63
C ILE A 216 4.68 23.31 -9.31
N PRO A 217 5.50 22.26 -9.55
CA PRO A 217 5.06 20.88 -9.33
C PRO A 217 4.82 20.61 -7.85
N ASN A 218 3.74 19.88 -7.55
CA ASN A 218 3.50 19.43 -6.18
C ASN A 218 4.51 18.34 -5.76
N PRO A 219 4.61 17.98 -4.47
CA PRO A 219 5.58 16.98 -3.99
C PRO A 219 5.55 15.63 -4.71
N THR A 220 4.40 15.21 -5.21
CA THR A 220 4.24 13.97 -5.98
C THR A 220 4.84 14.09 -7.37
N GLU A 221 4.52 15.17 -8.07
CA GLU A 221 5.03 15.40 -9.43
C GLU A 221 6.52 15.75 -9.40
N TYR A 222 6.98 16.50 -8.39
CA TYR A 222 8.40 16.78 -8.18
C TYR A 222 9.22 15.47 -8.10
N LYS A 223 8.76 14.49 -7.34
CA LYS A 223 9.42 13.16 -7.25
C LYS A 223 9.51 12.46 -8.61
N ARG A 224 8.47 12.58 -9.44
CA ARG A 224 8.46 11.96 -10.79
C ARG A 224 9.43 12.64 -11.74
N LEU A 225 9.46 13.96 -11.71
CA LEU A 225 10.37 14.76 -12.54
C LEU A 225 11.84 14.48 -12.21
N HIS A 226 12.14 14.14 -10.94
CA HIS A 226 13.48 13.77 -10.48
C HIS A 226 13.76 12.25 -10.57
N GLY A 227 12.98 11.50 -11.35
CA GLY A 227 13.24 10.09 -11.64
C GLY A 227 13.04 9.14 -10.45
N LEU A 228 12.41 9.57 -9.35
CA LEU A 228 12.14 8.71 -8.22
C LEU A 228 11.00 7.73 -8.56
N ARG A 229 11.20 6.44 -8.25
CA ARG A 229 10.22 5.34 -8.52
C ARG A 229 8.98 5.46 -7.64
N TYR A 230 8.21 6.53 -7.82
CA TYR A 230 7.00 6.80 -7.06
C TYR A 230 5.76 6.28 -7.79
N LYS A 231 5.22 5.15 -7.34
CA LYS A 231 4.12 4.41 -7.99
C LYS A 231 2.72 4.88 -7.55
N GLN A 232 2.39 6.16 -7.66
CA GLN A 232 0.98 6.57 -7.50
C GLN A 232 0.31 6.79 -8.84
N PRO A 233 -0.98 6.36 -9.01
CA PRO A 233 -1.71 6.58 -10.25
C PRO A 233 -1.85 8.08 -10.56
N LYS A 234 -1.59 8.47 -11.81
CA LYS A 234 -1.90 9.82 -12.29
C LYS A 234 -3.41 9.96 -12.46
N THR A 235 -4.00 10.93 -11.78
CA THR A 235 -5.37 11.39 -12.01
C THR A 235 -5.34 12.78 -12.63
N LYS A 236 -6.44 13.25 -13.22
CA LYS A 236 -6.52 14.53 -13.95
C LYS A 236 -5.85 15.72 -13.23
N ASN A 237 -5.94 15.78 -11.89
CA ASN A 237 -5.40 16.90 -11.10
C ASN A 237 -4.42 16.39 -10.00
N SER A 238 -3.71 15.27 -10.24
CA SER A 238 -2.76 14.70 -9.27
C SER A 238 -1.46 15.51 -9.17
N THR A 239 -1.16 16.32 -10.17
CA THR A 239 0.03 17.17 -10.23
C THR A 239 -0.15 18.53 -9.55
N LEU A 240 -1.39 18.89 -9.17
CA LEU A 240 -1.72 20.18 -8.60
C LEU A 240 -1.58 20.20 -7.09
N TRP A 241 -1.10 21.34 -6.57
CA TRP A 241 -1.14 21.62 -5.13
C TRP A 241 -2.58 21.70 -4.64
N LYS A 242 -2.82 21.21 -3.45
CA LYS A 242 -4.13 21.25 -2.77
C LYS A 242 -3.95 21.79 -1.36
N TYR A 243 -5.02 22.36 -0.80
CA TYR A 243 -4.98 22.97 0.52
C TYR A 243 -4.44 22.04 1.63
N PHE A 244 -4.73 20.74 1.54
CA PHE A 244 -4.27 19.78 2.54
C PHE A 244 -2.75 19.56 2.47
N ALA A 245 -2.14 19.58 1.26
CA ALA A 245 -0.68 19.49 1.13
C ALA A 245 0.00 20.70 1.79
N ILE A 246 -0.55 21.91 1.60
CA ILE A 246 -0.10 23.12 2.29
C ILE A 246 -0.34 22.98 3.80
N SER A 247 -1.51 22.48 4.21
CA SER A 247 -1.84 22.30 5.63
C SER A 247 -0.87 21.37 6.33
N ASP A 248 -0.57 20.23 5.72
CA ASP A 248 0.35 19.21 6.26
C ASP A 248 1.79 19.77 6.35
N MET A 249 2.19 20.56 5.34
CA MET A 249 3.49 21.23 5.33
C MET A 249 3.64 22.19 6.51
N LEU A 250 2.66 23.07 6.73
CA LEU A 250 2.70 24.11 7.76
C LEU A 250 2.74 23.60 9.21
N ILE A 251 2.38 22.33 9.44
CA ILE A 251 2.38 21.72 10.78
C ILE A 251 3.45 20.64 10.97
N ASN A 252 4.35 20.48 10.00
CA ASN A 252 5.33 19.41 10.05
C ASN A 252 6.67 19.91 10.59
N GLU A 253 6.99 19.50 11.82
CA GLU A 253 8.20 19.92 12.54
C GLU A 253 9.52 19.51 11.86
N ILE A 254 9.47 18.68 10.81
CA ILE A 254 10.66 18.35 10.05
C ILE A 254 11.31 19.60 9.41
N TYR A 255 10.50 20.62 9.12
CA TYR A 255 11.00 21.86 8.53
C TYR A 255 11.80 22.76 9.49
N ILE A 256 11.72 22.48 10.80
CA ILE A 256 12.54 23.11 11.85
C ILE A 256 13.65 22.19 12.38
N GLY A 257 14.00 21.13 11.62
CA GLY A 257 15.09 20.22 11.97
C GLY A 257 14.70 19.05 12.88
N ASN A 258 13.43 18.89 13.26
CA ASN A 258 12.97 17.82 14.13
C ASN A 258 12.48 16.60 13.34
N MET A 259 12.95 15.41 13.70
CA MET A 259 12.47 14.17 13.09
C MET A 259 11.27 13.63 13.85
N VAL A 260 10.09 13.67 13.24
CA VAL A 260 8.83 13.16 13.83
C VAL A 260 8.34 11.95 13.06
N GLN A 261 8.40 10.78 13.68
CA GLN A 261 8.09 9.49 13.05
C GLN A 261 7.18 8.64 13.93
N GLY A 262 6.68 7.51 13.38
CA GLY A 262 5.86 6.58 14.14
C GLY A 262 4.41 7.00 14.32
N LYS A 263 3.92 7.99 13.55
CA LYS A 263 2.51 8.46 13.58
C LYS A 263 1.49 7.36 13.27
N TYR A 264 1.93 6.33 12.55
CA TYR A 264 1.14 5.15 12.21
C TYR A 264 1.90 3.89 12.56
N GLY A 265 1.20 2.81 12.87
CA GLY A 265 1.77 1.50 13.13
C GLY A 265 0.97 0.39 12.50
N SER A 266 1.64 -0.67 12.06
CA SER A 266 0.98 -1.89 11.59
C SER A 266 0.29 -2.60 12.75
N VAL A 267 -0.94 -3.06 12.53
CA VAL A 267 -1.71 -3.82 13.51
C VAL A 267 -1.11 -5.22 13.69
N SER A 268 -0.73 -5.85 12.58
CA SER A 268 -0.17 -7.20 12.56
C SER A 268 0.67 -7.38 11.29
N TYR A 269 1.65 -8.29 11.33
CA TYR A 269 2.40 -8.68 10.14
C TYR A 269 1.54 -9.40 9.08
N LYS A 270 0.43 -10.03 9.51
CA LYS A 270 -0.53 -10.72 8.63
C LYS A 270 -1.44 -9.75 7.88
N THR A 271 -1.69 -8.55 8.43
CA THR A 271 -2.57 -7.56 7.82
C THR A 271 -1.77 -6.34 7.37
N LYS A 272 -2.00 -5.85 6.16
CA LYS A 272 -1.37 -4.61 5.67
C LYS A 272 -2.07 -3.35 6.20
N GLN A 273 -2.79 -3.45 7.33
CA GLN A 273 -3.52 -2.34 7.92
C GLN A 273 -2.64 -1.56 8.88
N ASN A 274 -2.56 -0.25 8.65
CA ASN A 274 -1.92 0.69 9.55
C ASN A 274 -2.99 1.47 10.32
N LYS A 275 -2.77 1.65 11.63
CA LYS A 275 -3.60 2.51 12.49
C LYS A 275 -2.80 3.72 12.96
N PRO A 276 -3.44 4.88 13.13
CA PRO A 276 -2.79 6.04 13.75
C PRO A 276 -2.44 5.72 15.21
N ARG A 277 -1.28 6.21 15.65
CA ARG A 277 -0.85 6.13 17.05
C ARG A 277 -1.12 7.45 17.75
N PRO A 278 -1.45 7.43 19.05
CA PRO A 278 -1.52 8.64 19.85
C PRO A 278 -0.15 9.34 19.91
N LYS A 279 -0.15 10.64 20.18
CA LYS A 279 1.07 11.47 20.09
C LYS A 279 2.18 11.07 21.05
N ASP A 280 1.84 10.55 22.21
CA ASP A 280 2.76 10.03 23.23
C ASP A 280 3.58 8.81 22.75
N GLN A 281 3.11 8.14 21.71
CA GLN A 281 3.81 7.01 21.07
C GLN A 281 4.63 7.42 19.85
N TRP A 282 4.67 8.70 19.51
CA TRP A 282 5.50 9.16 18.39
C TRP A 282 6.97 9.27 18.80
N TYR A 283 7.84 9.06 17.83
CA TYR A 283 9.27 9.28 18.01
C TYR A 283 9.60 10.69 17.53
N ILE A 284 9.94 11.58 18.47
CA ILE A 284 10.31 12.96 18.18
C ILE A 284 11.78 13.11 18.62
N VAL A 285 12.64 13.47 17.68
CA VAL A 285 14.06 13.73 17.94
C VAL A 285 14.39 15.09 17.34
N GLU A 286 14.84 16.01 18.17
CA GLU A 286 15.13 17.39 17.78
C GLU A 286 16.53 17.52 17.17
N GLY A 287 16.70 18.50 16.27
CA GLY A 287 18.01 18.87 15.73
C GLY A 287 18.71 17.78 14.91
N THR A 288 17.96 16.92 14.20
CA THR A 288 18.53 15.81 13.45
C THR A 288 19.09 16.19 12.07
N HIS A 289 18.71 17.37 11.57
CA HIS A 289 19.13 17.87 10.24
C HIS A 289 18.95 19.39 10.19
N GLU A 290 19.51 20.03 9.16
CA GLU A 290 19.45 21.47 8.96
C GLU A 290 18.01 21.94 8.74
N PRO A 291 17.50 22.96 9.48
CA PRO A 291 16.15 23.47 9.31
C PRO A 291 16.02 24.31 8.03
N ILE A 292 14.91 24.14 7.30
CA ILE A 292 14.54 25.02 6.17
C ILE A 292 13.88 26.31 6.68
N ILE A 293 13.15 26.22 7.78
CA ILE A 293 12.38 27.30 8.39
C ILE A 293 12.98 27.61 9.76
N ASP A 294 13.26 28.88 10.01
CA ASP A 294 13.69 29.35 11.32
C ASP A 294 12.57 29.27 12.38
N ARG A 295 12.97 29.23 13.63
CA ARG A 295 12.03 29.08 14.75
C ARG A 295 11.05 30.23 14.88
N GLU A 296 11.47 31.46 14.56
CA GLU A 296 10.62 32.64 14.67
C GLU A 296 9.44 32.57 13.69
N LEU A 297 9.73 32.30 12.42
CA LEU A 297 8.71 32.15 11.38
C LEU A 297 7.79 30.96 11.67
N TRP A 298 8.34 29.85 12.15
CA TRP A 298 7.55 28.69 12.57
C TRP A 298 6.55 29.04 13.67
N ASP A 299 7.01 29.64 14.77
CA ASP A 299 6.16 29.96 15.93
C ASP A 299 5.06 30.96 15.54
N LYS A 300 5.38 31.95 14.71
CA LYS A 300 4.39 32.88 14.13
C LYS A 300 3.32 32.15 13.33
N VAL A 301 3.72 31.19 12.49
CA VAL A 301 2.79 30.37 11.70
C VAL A 301 1.92 29.49 12.61
N GLN A 302 2.47 28.82 13.63
CA GLN A 302 1.69 28.02 14.56
C GLN A 302 0.67 28.86 15.34
N ALA A 303 1.04 30.06 15.80
CA ALA A 303 0.13 30.99 16.44
C ALA A 303 -1.05 31.39 15.54
N LEU A 304 -0.78 31.68 14.25
CA LEU A 304 -1.83 31.95 13.25
C LEU A 304 -2.74 30.76 12.99
N ILE A 305 -2.20 29.54 12.98
CA ILE A 305 -2.99 28.31 12.83
C ILE A 305 -3.91 28.14 14.04
N ALA A 306 -3.40 28.32 15.24
CA ALA A 306 -4.19 28.22 16.50
C ALA A 306 -5.33 29.25 16.55
N GLN A 307 -5.05 30.52 16.18
CA GLN A 307 -6.08 31.57 16.12
C GLN A 307 -7.19 31.28 15.12
N LYS A 308 -6.85 30.65 13.97
CA LYS A 308 -7.81 30.30 12.90
C LYS A 308 -8.50 28.95 13.14
N ALA A 309 -8.11 28.20 14.15
CA ALA A 309 -8.72 26.91 14.49
C ALA A 309 -10.16 27.11 14.96
N LYS A 310 -11.11 26.60 14.17
CA LYS A 310 -12.52 26.53 14.58
C LYS A 310 -12.76 25.20 15.29
N PRO A 311 -13.58 25.16 16.36
CA PRO A 311 -13.96 23.90 16.99
C PRO A 311 -14.60 22.98 15.94
N PHE A 312 -14.16 21.73 15.93
CA PHE A 312 -14.71 20.72 15.01
C PHE A 312 -16.09 20.30 15.53
N THR A 313 -17.13 20.69 14.80
CA THR A 313 -18.48 20.20 15.03
C THR A 313 -18.76 19.03 14.11
N ILE A 314 -19.09 17.87 14.69
CA ILE A 314 -19.53 16.69 13.93
C ILE A 314 -20.94 17.00 13.44
N GLY A 315 -21.06 17.48 12.21
CA GLY A 315 -22.34 17.62 11.51
C GLY A 315 -22.92 16.25 11.10
N LYS A 316 -24.23 16.19 10.88
CA LYS A 316 -24.85 15.00 10.28
C LYS A 316 -24.21 14.69 8.92
N ILE A 317 -23.74 13.46 8.76
CA ILE A 317 -23.17 12.99 7.50
C ILE A 317 -24.32 12.82 6.50
N GLY A 318 -24.31 13.59 5.41
CA GLY A 318 -25.32 13.49 4.36
C GLY A 318 -25.24 12.15 3.60
N ILE A 319 -26.36 11.68 3.08
CA ILE A 319 -26.50 10.38 2.37
C ILE A 319 -25.49 10.23 1.24
N PHE A 320 -25.18 11.30 0.50
CA PHE A 320 -24.27 11.32 -0.64
C PHE A 320 -22.83 11.67 -0.27
N ALA A 321 -22.52 11.80 1.03
CA ALA A 321 -21.17 12.13 1.48
C ALA A 321 -20.17 11.08 0.99
N ARG A 322 -19.08 11.52 0.32
CA ARG A 322 -18.04 10.69 -0.28
C ARG A 322 -18.49 9.80 -1.45
N LYS A 323 -19.79 9.73 -1.77
CA LYS A 323 -20.33 8.91 -2.85
C LYS A 323 -20.43 9.67 -4.17
N ALA A 324 -20.82 10.94 -4.13
CA ALA A 324 -20.94 11.77 -5.34
C ALA A 324 -19.59 12.26 -5.83
N ARG A 325 -19.34 12.11 -7.13
CA ARG A 325 -18.13 12.56 -7.83
C ARG A 325 -18.46 13.56 -8.93
N CYS A 326 -17.57 14.51 -9.15
CA CYS A 326 -17.67 15.44 -10.25
C CYS A 326 -17.36 14.74 -11.57
N MET A 327 -18.30 14.79 -12.54
CA MET A 327 -18.13 14.17 -13.85
C MET A 327 -16.94 14.75 -14.65
N ASN A 328 -16.64 16.05 -14.46
CA ASN A 328 -15.55 16.69 -15.20
C ASN A 328 -14.15 16.30 -14.69
N CYS A 329 -13.93 16.24 -13.35
CA CYS A 329 -12.60 16.03 -12.79
C CYS A 329 -12.47 14.76 -11.93
N GLY A 330 -13.55 13.97 -11.72
CA GLY A 330 -13.53 12.74 -10.94
C GLY A 330 -13.42 12.91 -9.41
N TYR A 331 -13.24 14.14 -8.91
CA TYR A 331 -13.10 14.36 -7.47
C TYR A 331 -14.43 14.24 -6.73
N THR A 332 -14.34 13.77 -5.49
CA THR A 332 -15.49 13.72 -4.59
C THR A 332 -16.04 15.13 -4.34
N MET A 333 -17.34 15.30 -4.50
CA MET A 333 -18.03 16.55 -4.27
C MET A 333 -18.15 16.83 -2.76
N ARG A 334 -18.06 18.10 -2.39
CA ARG A 334 -18.18 18.55 -0.99
C ARG A 334 -19.60 19.02 -0.72
N SER A 335 -20.12 18.68 0.46
CA SER A 335 -21.35 19.23 0.97
C SER A 335 -21.15 20.70 1.39
N SER A 336 -22.08 21.55 0.99
CA SER A 336 -22.17 22.93 1.42
C SER A 336 -23.60 23.26 1.79
N LYS A 337 -23.81 24.20 2.73
CA LYS A 337 -25.13 24.68 3.14
C LYS A 337 -25.24 26.17 2.80
N ASN A 338 -26.30 26.53 2.08
CA ASN A 338 -26.59 27.92 1.78
C ASN A 338 -28.09 28.18 1.98
N ARG A 339 -28.43 29.20 2.77
CA ARG A 339 -29.81 29.61 3.09
C ARG A 339 -30.71 28.42 3.49
N GLY A 340 -30.18 27.53 4.37
CA GLY A 340 -30.93 26.36 4.85
C GLY A 340 -30.89 25.13 3.93
N LYS A 341 -30.59 25.27 2.65
CA LYS A 341 -30.53 24.17 1.67
C LYS A 341 -29.14 23.55 1.59
N HIS A 342 -29.11 22.24 1.34
CA HIS A 342 -27.87 21.48 1.16
C HIS A 342 -27.53 21.30 -0.32
N TYR A 343 -26.25 21.45 -0.63
CA TYR A 343 -25.70 21.32 -1.98
C TYR A 343 -24.47 20.46 -1.99
N LEU A 344 -24.22 19.78 -3.09
CA LEU A 344 -22.95 19.17 -3.42
C LEU A 344 -22.24 20.03 -4.47
N GLN A 345 -20.97 20.33 -4.24
CA GLN A 345 -20.17 21.15 -5.15
C GLN A 345 -18.77 20.60 -5.33
N CYS A 346 -18.26 20.72 -6.54
CA CYS A 346 -16.86 20.43 -6.84
C CYS A 346 -15.98 21.58 -6.38
N SER A 347 -15.01 21.28 -5.53
CA SER A 347 -14.03 22.27 -5.03
C SER A 347 -12.80 22.43 -5.93
N SER A 348 -12.62 21.55 -6.92
CA SER A 348 -11.40 21.55 -7.78
C SER A 348 -11.28 22.79 -8.65
N ARG A 349 -12.38 23.46 -9.01
CA ARG A 349 -12.37 24.74 -9.75
C ARG A 349 -11.60 25.87 -9.05
N HIS A 350 -11.45 25.77 -7.73
CA HIS A 350 -10.75 26.77 -6.92
C HIS A 350 -9.26 26.46 -6.74
N VAL A 351 -8.81 25.28 -7.21
CA VAL A 351 -7.43 24.81 -7.03
C VAL A 351 -6.50 25.39 -8.09
N ALA A 352 -6.96 25.50 -9.33
CA ALA A 352 -6.25 26.16 -10.43
C ALA A 352 -7.25 26.62 -11.49
N LYS A 353 -6.83 27.54 -12.38
CA LYS A 353 -7.68 28.21 -13.38
C LYS A 353 -8.50 27.21 -14.20
N ASP A 354 -7.89 26.14 -14.70
CA ASP A 354 -8.51 25.16 -15.61
C ASP A 354 -8.68 23.76 -14.99
N ALA A 355 -8.58 23.65 -13.66
CA ALA A 355 -8.65 22.36 -12.98
C ALA A 355 -10.02 21.67 -13.14
N CYS A 356 -11.11 22.45 -13.20
CA CYS A 356 -12.47 21.97 -13.39
C CYS A 356 -13.44 23.10 -13.69
N ILE A 357 -14.39 22.88 -14.60
CA ILE A 357 -15.51 23.81 -14.85
C ILE A 357 -16.40 23.99 -13.62
N GLY A 358 -16.36 23.03 -12.69
CA GLY A 358 -17.13 23.03 -11.44
C GLY A 358 -18.54 22.47 -11.61
N SER A 359 -18.84 21.39 -10.87
CA SER A 359 -20.20 20.83 -10.79
C SER A 359 -20.85 21.30 -9.49
N PHE A 360 -22.15 21.60 -9.57
CA PHE A 360 -22.96 22.05 -8.45
C PHE A 360 -24.38 21.50 -8.60
N ILE A 361 -24.90 20.86 -7.54
CA ILE A 361 -26.25 20.30 -7.51
C ILE A 361 -26.85 20.40 -6.11
N SER A 362 -28.15 20.68 -5.99
CA SER A 362 -28.85 20.56 -4.70
C SER A 362 -29.00 19.09 -4.30
N VAL A 363 -28.88 18.81 -3.02
CA VAL A 363 -29.07 17.44 -2.50
C VAL A 363 -30.45 16.93 -2.81
N ASP A 364 -31.49 17.76 -2.65
CA ASP A 364 -32.89 17.39 -2.93
C ASP A 364 -33.11 16.95 -4.38
N LYS A 365 -32.51 17.66 -5.37
CA LYS A 365 -32.59 17.27 -6.79
C LYS A 365 -31.86 15.96 -7.06
N LEU A 366 -30.73 15.75 -6.43
CA LEU A 366 -29.97 14.50 -6.61
C LEU A 366 -30.71 13.32 -5.97
N GLU A 367 -31.31 13.52 -4.80
CA GLU A 367 -32.09 12.51 -4.09
C GLU A 367 -33.31 12.08 -4.94
N LYS A 368 -34.03 13.05 -5.48
CA LYS A 368 -35.17 12.76 -6.40
C LYS A 368 -34.71 11.95 -7.61
N ALA A 369 -33.63 12.37 -8.29
CA ALA A 369 -33.13 11.66 -9.46
C ALA A 369 -32.66 10.22 -9.13
N VAL A 370 -32.05 9.99 -7.96
CA VAL A 370 -31.67 8.64 -7.53
C VAL A 370 -32.90 7.78 -7.21
N ILE A 371 -33.92 8.34 -6.55
CA ILE A 371 -35.19 7.63 -6.26
C ILE A 371 -35.90 7.27 -7.56
N ASP A 372 -36.02 8.22 -8.50
CA ASP A 372 -36.64 7.96 -9.79
C ASP A 372 -35.97 6.82 -10.56
N GLU A 373 -34.61 6.75 -10.50
CA GLU A 373 -33.85 5.69 -11.17
C GLU A 373 -33.98 4.34 -10.45
N LEU A 374 -33.97 4.32 -9.11
CA LEU A 374 -34.21 3.11 -8.33
C LEU A 374 -35.57 2.52 -8.57
N ASN A 375 -36.63 3.40 -8.70
CA ASN A 375 -37.98 2.95 -8.99
C ASN A 375 -38.09 2.32 -10.39
N LYS A 376 -37.38 2.83 -11.40
CA LYS A 376 -37.30 2.20 -12.72
C LYS A 376 -36.69 0.81 -12.65
N LEU A 377 -35.52 0.67 -11.97
CA LEU A 377 -34.84 -0.60 -11.82
C LEU A 377 -35.62 -1.65 -11.00
N SER A 378 -36.55 -1.21 -10.14
CA SER A 378 -37.43 -2.12 -9.39
C SER A 378 -38.71 -2.50 -10.12
N ALA A 379 -38.99 -1.83 -11.24
CA ALA A 379 -40.19 -2.11 -12.09
C ALA A 379 -39.83 -3.01 -13.30
N GLU A 380 -38.54 -3.23 -13.56
CA GLU A 380 -38.00 -4.25 -14.45
C GLU A 380 -37.77 -5.58 -13.70
#